data_e169f1ad6485bb75cb7d5bc3bbdfba9d
#
_entry.id   e169f1ad6485bb75cb7d5bc3bbdfba9d
#
_cell.length_a   1.000
_cell.length_b   1.000
_cell.length_c   1.000
_cell.angle_alpha   90.00
_cell.angle_beta   90.00
_cell.angle_gamma   90.00
#
_symmetry.space_group_name_H-M   'P 1'
#
loop_
_entity.id
_entity.type
_entity.pdbx_description
1 polymer ?
#
loop_
_entity_poly.entity_id
_entity_poly.type
_entity_poly.pdbx_seq_one_letter_code
_entity_poly.pdbx_strand_id
1 'polypeptide(L)'
;MEQRMKLWIQAIILLCGISLANVSCSSIEDTPSVQLPEAGFFTSEINALIDANYPEVIANGYAELIIPSTMFNPSIMQYADYHKDVMSALNKLGYKTYINGGAVRDGIMGTAIHDLDFSTDATPEEMKEKLTGYEVVINMTSGGAVAKAYHSNGDWTDMVPIKGVYESLKDKPFVPADATYGTYSKRLVDDTYTRDLTINSIYYDFQNNTIIDYHGGLHDLRDKVIRTVYDANTMYSINASALIRTVRFAARYDFDIDAATTTAIKDNMHYCKETISGAMNNYYICKGFGDGCVRRTYEYYKKYGIADYFMLGLKGYIGTADYEEPMLKALDYIESKTKVALELAMSAMYLPVMKAKMADKEKTLETITTVWDELETTSGQKEIYEINDYYMERTAMLNIWYVYFALTGSPLSTEALEKLKENEYYDKGELLVEAYK
;
A
#
# COMPACT_ATOMS: atom_id res chain seq x y z
N MET A 1 -13.32 30.65 14.35
CA MET A 1 -13.57 29.31 13.81
C MET A 1 -12.32 28.76 13.08
N GLU A 2 -11.70 29.57 12.24
CA GLU A 2 -10.49 29.20 11.46
C GLU A 2 -9.25 28.83 12.31
N GLN A 3 -8.99 29.52 13.42
CA GLN A 3 -7.88 29.19 14.33
C GLN A 3 -8.09 27.86 15.10
N ARG A 4 -9.33 27.50 15.41
CA ARG A 4 -9.65 26.22 16.04
C ARG A 4 -9.54 25.07 15.03
N MET A 5 -9.88 25.32 13.78
CA MET A 5 -9.75 24.34 12.69
C MET A 5 -8.27 24.08 12.35
N LYS A 6 -7.41 25.11 12.33
CA LYS A 6 -5.95 24.93 12.15
C LYS A 6 -5.30 24.16 13.29
N LEU A 7 -5.74 24.35 14.52
CA LEU A 7 -5.26 23.58 15.68
C LEU A 7 -5.73 22.10 15.63
N TRP A 8 -6.94 21.85 15.13
CA TRP A 8 -7.42 20.47 14.90
C TRP A 8 -6.71 19.78 13.75
N ILE A 9 -6.41 20.48 12.68
CA ILE A 9 -5.62 19.96 11.54
C ILE A 9 -4.19 19.66 11.97
N GLN A 10 -3.56 20.52 12.77
CA GLN A 10 -2.24 20.24 13.34
C GLN A 10 -2.27 19.06 14.34
N ALA A 11 -3.34 18.89 15.09
CA ALA A 11 -3.51 17.74 15.99
C ALA A 11 -3.73 16.43 15.22
N ILE A 12 -4.43 16.45 14.10
CA ILE A 12 -4.63 15.26 13.23
C ILE A 12 -3.32 14.90 12.52
N ILE A 13 -2.53 15.88 12.08
CA ILE A 13 -1.20 15.66 11.49
C ILE A 13 -0.22 15.08 12.53
N LEU A 14 -0.28 15.55 13.78
CA LEU A 14 0.50 14.99 14.88
C LEU A 14 -0.01 13.58 15.30
N LEU A 15 -1.31 13.32 15.17
CA LEU A 15 -1.91 12.03 15.53
C LEU A 15 -1.68 10.92 14.48
N CYS A 16 -1.38 11.29 13.23
CA CYS A 16 -1.11 10.30 12.18
C CYS A 16 0.36 9.85 12.12
N GLY A 17 1.26 10.43 12.93
CA GLY A 17 2.67 10.03 12.96
C GLY A 17 3.41 10.18 11.62
N ILE A 18 2.85 10.94 10.67
CA ILE A 18 3.53 11.25 9.42
C ILE A 18 4.43 12.45 9.71
N SER A 19 5.68 12.16 10.04
CA SER A 19 6.73 13.16 9.96
C SER A 19 6.75 13.73 8.55
N LEU A 20 6.52 15.03 8.42
CA LEU A 20 6.72 15.83 7.20
C LEU A 20 8.22 16.00 6.87
N ALA A 21 9.04 15.03 7.20
CA ALA A 21 10.38 14.95 6.69
C ALA A 21 10.32 14.21 5.35
N ASN A 22 10.29 14.97 4.27
CA ASN A 22 10.66 14.57 2.92
C ASN A 22 10.65 13.05 2.70
N VAL A 23 9.46 12.47 2.48
CA VAL A 23 9.39 11.29 1.64
C VAL A 23 9.52 11.79 0.21
N SER A 24 10.68 12.40 -0.09
CA SER A 24 11.18 12.30 -1.44
C SER A 24 11.16 10.79 -1.70
N CYS A 25 10.57 10.38 -2.78
CA CYS A 25 10.79 9.07 -3.35
C CYS A 25 12.29 9.01 -3.63
N SER A 26 13.09 8.76 -2.56
CA SER A 26 14.51 8.57 -2.70
C SER A 26 14.65 7.44 -3.70
N SER A 27 15.40 7.69 -4.74
CA SER A 27 15.90 6.72 -5.68
C SER A 27 16.08 5.39 -4.95
N ILE A 28 15.26 4.39 -5.29
CA ILE A 28 15.54 3.01 -4.93
C ILE A 28 16.83 2.74 -5.70
N GLU A 29 17.98 2.83 -5.01
CA GLU A 29 19.21 2.26 -5.52
C GLU A 29 18.91 0.82 -5.88
N ASP A 30 19.38 0.39 -7.03
CA ASP A 30 19.32 -1.00 -7.49
C ASP A 30 19.91 -1.90 -6.40
N THR A 31 19.05 -2.38 -5.51
CA THR A 31 19.44 -3.47 -4.61
C THR A 31 19.64 -4.68 -5.50
N PRO A 32 20.79 -5.34 -5.45
CA PRO A 32 21.08 -6.48 -6.31
C PRO A 32 19.97 -7.52 -6.12
N SER A 33 19.40 -7.98 -7.25
CA SER A 33 18.43 -9.06 -7.25
C SER A 33 19.05 -10.25 -6.54
N VAL A 34 18.48 -10.63 -5.39
CA VAL A 34 18.88 -11.84 -4.69
C VAL A 34 18.56 -13.01 -5.61
N GLN A 35 19.58 -13.70 -6.12
CA GLN A 35 19.39 -14.96 -6.80
C GLN A 35 18.85 -15.96 -5.77
N LEU A 36 17.56 -16.25 -5.86
CA LEU A 36 16.99 -17.36 -5.11
C LEU A 36 17.69 -18.66 -5.51
N PRO A 37 17.86 -19.62 -4.57
CA PRO A 37 18.22 -20.99 -4.92
C PRO A 37 17.26 -21.53 -6.00
N GLU A 38 17.71 -22.42 -6.88
CA GLU A 38 16.89 -23.02 -7.97
C GLU A 38 15.58 -23.67 -7.48
N ALA A 39 15.51 -24.07 -6.22
CA ALA A 39 14.26 -24.42 -5.53
C ALA A 39 13.81 -23.23 -4.68
N GLY A 40 12.79 -22.49 -5.11
CA GLY A 40 12.16 -21.44 -4.31
C GLY A 40 11.65 -21.97 -2.95
N PHE A 41 11.01 -21.12 -2.16
CA PHE A 41 10.47 -21.50 -0.85
C PHE A 41 9.52 -22.72 -0.90
N PHE A 42 8.68 -22.83 -1.92
CA PHE A 42 7.64 -23.86 -2.05
C PHE A 42 8.18 -25.21 -2.55
N THR A 43 8.99 -25.90 -1.73
CA THR A 43 9.43 -27.27 -2.00
C THR A 43 8.26 -28.26 -1.90
N SER A 44 8.44 -29.50 -2.39
CA SER A 44 7.43 -30.58 -2.29
C SER A 44 7.04 -30.87 -0.83
N GLU A 45 8.01 -30.83 0.08
CA GLU A 45 7.79 -31.08 1.50
C GLU A 45 6.98 -29.97 2.16
N ILE A 46 7.30 -28.70 1.87
CA ILE A 46 6.55 -27.55 2.36
C ILE A 46 5.14 -27.56 1.80
N ASN A 47 4.97 -27.83 0.50
CA ASN A 47 3.66 -27.92 -0.13
C ASN A 47 2.79 -29.00 0.52
N ALA A 48 3.36 -30.15 0.85
CA ALA A 48 2.62 -31.22 1.54
C ALA A 48 2.12 -30.78 2.93
N LEU A 49 2.92 -30.01 3.68
CA LEU A 49 2.49 -29.45 4.97
C LEU A 49 1.38 -28.41 4.81
N ILE A 50 1.48 -27.52 3.81
CA ILE A 50 0.46 -26.53 3.49
C ILE A 50 -0.86 -27.21 3.15
N ASP A 51 -0.83 -28.22 2.26
CA ASP A 51 -2.01 -28.95 1.80
C ASP A 51 -2.66 -29.78 2.93
N ALA A 52 -1.86 -30.30 3.86
CA ALA A 52 -2.37 -31.02 5.02
C ALA A 52 -3.03 -30.10 6.07
N ASN A 53 -2.55 -28.87 6.21
CA ASN A 53 -3.07 -27.89 7.19
C ASN A 53 -4.32 -27.15 6.67
N TYR A 54 -4.37 -26.86 5.38
CA TYR A 54 -5.39 -25.99 4.80
C TYR A 54 -6.86 -26.41 5.03
N PRO A 55 -7.23 -27.72 5.01
CA PRO A 55 -8.59 -28.15 5.37
C PRO A 55 -9.02 -27.73 6.78
N GLU A 56 -8.11 -27.69 7.75
CA GLU A 56 -8.39 -27.23 9.10
C GLU A 56 -8.63 -25.72 9.14
N VAL A 57 -7.85 -24.95 8.37
CA VAL A 57 -8.07 -23.50 8.21
C VAL A 57 -9.47 -23.24 7.67
N ILE A 58 -9.90 -23.98 6.65
CA ILE A 58 -11.25 -23.85 6.08
C ILE A 58 -12.34 -24.20 7.09
N ALA A 59 -12.14 -25.26 7.88
CA ALA A 59 -13.13 -25.75 8.82
C ALA A 59 -13.30 -24.83 10.04
N ASN A 60 -12.21 -24.28 10.55
CA ASN A 60 -12.16 -23.57 11.83
C ASN A 60 -11.95 -22.05 11.68
N GLY A 61 -11.61 -21.57 10.47
CA GLY A 61 -11.19 -20.18 10.21
C GLY A 61 -9.72 -19.90 10.53
N TYR A 62 -9.03 -20.82 11.22
CA TYR A 62 -7.60 -20.79 11.48
C TYR A 62 -7.06 -22.19 11.84
N ALA A 63 -5.78 -22.40 11.53
CA ALA A 63 -5.01 -23.55 12.02
C ALA A 63 -3.53 -23.19 12.02
N GLU A 64 -2.80 -23.50 13.09
CA GLU A 64 -1.39 -23.18 13.17
C GLU A 64 -0.56 -24.11 12.25
N LEU A 65 0.23 -23.48 11.37
CA LEU A 65 1.25 -24.13 10.56
C LEU A 65 2.61 -23.52 10.88
N ILE A 66 3.57 -24.36 11.29
CA ILE A 66 4.95 -23.95 11.56
C ILE A 66 5.88 -24.63 10.56
N ILE A 67 6.62 -23.85 9.78
CA ILE A 67 7.66 -24.31 8.88
C ILE A 67 9.02 -24.04 9.52
N PRO A 68 9.79 -25.07 9.95
CA PRO A 68 11.09 -24.88 10.56
C PRO A 68 12.16 -24.48 9.54
N SER A 69 13.19 -23.76 9.98
CA SER A 69 14.31 -23.29 9.15
C SER A 69 15.12 -24.41 8.48
N THR A 70 14.94 -25.65 8.90
CA THR A 70 15.54 -26.82 8.25
C THR A 70 14.90 -27.14 6.89
N MET A 71 13.73 -26.61 6.60
CA MET A 71 12.97 -26.88 5.37
C MET A 71 13.10 -25.78 4.30
N PHE A 72 13.64 -24.62 4.65
CA PHE A 72 13.82 -23.51 3.71
C PHE A 72 15.18 -22.85 3.94
N ASN A 73 15.65 -22.07 2.95
CA ASN A 73 16.86 -21.30 3.10
C ASN A 73 16.59 -20.01 3.90
N PRO A 74 17.14 -19.83 5.11
CA PRO A 74 16.95 -18.62 5.91
C PRO A 74 17.38 -17.32 5.22
N SER A 75 18.17 -17.39 4.14
CA SER A 75 18.56 -16.21 3.35
C SER A 75 17.39 -15.52 2.65
N ILE A 76 16.19 -16.13 2.60
CA ILE A 76 14.99 -15.43 2.16
C ILE A 76 14.65 -14.23 3.05
N MET A 77 15.11 -14.22 4.30
CA MET A 77 14.93 -13.13 5.26
C MET A 77 16.19 -12.26 5.34
N GLN A 78 16.45 -11.51 4.25
CA GLN A 78 17.56 -10.55 4.21
C GLN A 78 17.06 -9.13 4.51
N TYR A 79 17.59 -8.54 5.57
CA TYR A 79 17.29 -7.19 6.04
C TYR A 79 18.46 -6.62 6.84
N ALA A 80 18.46 -5.31 7.11
CA ALA A 80 19.56 -4.63 7.76
C ALA A 80 19.84 -5.15 9.18
N ASP A 81 21.10 -5.22 9.55
CA ASP A 81 21.52 -5.79 10.84
C ASP A 81 21.01 -5.01 12.05
N TYR A 82 20.80 -3.69 11.91
CA TYR A 82 20.26 -2.88 13.00
C TYR A 82 18.86 -3.33 13.45
N HIS A 83 18.02 -3.89 12.56
CA HIS A 83 16.77 -4.52 12.98
C HIS A 83 16.99 -5.79 13.81
N LYS A 84 18.01 -6.61 13.44
CA LYS A 84 18.39 -7.81 14.19
C LYS A 84 18.86 -7.47 15.59
N ASP A 85 19.57 -6.36 15.75
CA ASP A 85 20.11 -5.91 17.03
C ASP A 85 18.98 -5.59 18.00
N VAL A 86 17.95 -4.86 17.57
CA VAL A 86 16.78 -4.53 18.40
C VAL A 86 16.00 -5.78 18.78
N MET A 87 15.69 -6.65 17.80
CA MET A 87 14.97 -7.90 18.06
C MET A 87 15.75 -8.79 19.04
N SER A 88 17.09 -8.90 18.86
CA SER A 88 17.97 -9.65 19.77
C SER A 88 17.99 -9.06 21.19
N ALA A 89 17.96 -7.73 21.31
CA ALA A 89 17.88 -7.05 22.60
C ALA A 89 16.57 -7.36 23.32
N LEU A 90 15.44 -7.32 22.62
CA LEU A 90 14.12 -7.71 23.19
C LEU A 90 14.11 -9.20 23.59
N ASN A 91 14.63 -10.09 22.76
CA ASN A 91 14.68 -11.52 23.06
C ASN A 91 15.55 -11.83 24.31
N LYS A 92 16.68 -11.11 24.50
CA LYS A 92 17.51 -11.22 25.72
C LYS A 92 16.78 -10.74 26.97
N LEU A 93 15.80 -9.84 26.83
CA LEU A 93 14.93 -9.38 27.91
C LEU A 93 13.75 -10.31 28.15
N GLY A 94 13.62 -11.40 27.37
CA GLY A 94 12.59 -12.42 27.50
C GLY A 94 11.32 -12.16 26.67
N TYR A 95 11.33 -11.13 25.83
CA TYR A 95 10.21 -10.87 24.90
C TYR A 95 10.41 -11.64 23.60
N LYS A 96 9.28 -12.02 22.98
CA LYS A 96 9.24 -12.64 21.66
C LYS A 96 9.22 -11.58 20.55
N THR A 97 9.84 -11.88 19.42
CA THR A 97 9.84 -10.99 18.26
C THR A 97 9.53 -11.74 16.98
N TYR A 98 8.63 -11.19 16.19
CA TYR A 98 8.11 -11.79 14.97
C TYR A 98 8.13 -10.77 13.84
N ILE A 99 8.94 -10.99 12.80
CA ILE A 99 8.81 -10.22 11.57
C ILE A 99 7.47 -10.60 10.93
N ASN A 100 6.77 -9.64 10.34
CA ASN A 100 5.42 -9.88 9.86
C ASN A 100 5.11 -9.24 8.50
N GLY A 101 3.99 -9.63 7.92
CA GLY A 101 3.39 -8.96 6.80
C GLY A 101 4.24 -8.93 5.53
N GLY A 102 4.45 -7.74 5.02
CA GLY A 102 5.14 -7.51 3.74
C GLY A 102 6.53 -8.10 3.67
N ALA A 103 7.32 -7.96 4.71
CA ALA A 103 8.70 -8.45 4.76
C ALA A 103 8.76 -9.98 4.59
N VAL A 104 7.89 -10.72 5.30
CA VAL A 104 7.87 -12.19 5.22
C VAL A 104 7.37 -12.66 3.85
N ARG A 105 6.27 -12.08 3.37
CA ARG A 105 5.72 -12.36 2.03
C ARG A 105 6.78 -12.11 0.94
N ASP A 106 7.39 -10.94 0.96
CA ASP A 106 8.36 -10.53 -0.06
C ASP A 106 9.61 -11.42 -0.01
N GLY A 107 10.10 -11.77 1.18
CA GLY A 107 11.17 -12.74 1.36
C GLY A 107 10.84 -14.13 0.79
N ILE A 108 9.63 -14.67 1.05
CA ILE A 108 9.17 -15.94 0.49
C ILE A 108 9.07 -15.88 -1.04
N MET A 109 8.62 -14.75 -1.59
CA MET A 109 8.54 -14.52 -3.04
C MET A 109 9.90 -14.24 -3.69
N GLY A 110 10.96 -14.05 -2.92
CA GLY A 110 12.28 -13.71 -3.42
C GLY A 110 12.41 -12.29 -3.93
N THR A 111 11.55 -11.41 -3.46
CA THR A 111 11.65 -9.97 -3.72
C THR A 111 12.38 -9.27 -2.57
N ALA A 112 13.00 -8.12 -2.87
CA ALA A 112 13.72 -7.37 -1.86
C ALA A 112 12.78 -6.90 -0.73
N ILE A 113 13.23 -7.04 0.52
CA ILE A 113 12.54 -6.52 1.69
C ILE A 113 12.93 -5.05 1.84
N HIS A 114 11.99 -4.13 1.62
CA HIS A 114 12.23 -2.68 1.67
C HIS A 114 11.83 -2.05 3.01
N ASP A 115 10.83 -2.62 3.66
CA ASP A 115 10.28 -2.11 4.91
C ASP A 115 10.08 -3.28 5.87
N LEU A 116 10.64 -3.19 7.05
CA LEU A 116 10.59 -4.25 8.02
C LEU A 116 9.92 -3.78 9.29
N ASP A 117 8.70 -4.27 9.47
CA ASP A 117 8.00 -4.20 10.73
C ASP A 117 8.13 -5.52 11.47
N PHE A 118 8.25 -5.47 12.79
CA PHE A 118 8.13 -6.67 13.60
C PHE A 118 7.17 -6.47 14.76
N SER A 119 6.47 -7.55 15.12
CA SER A 119 5.62 -7.61 16.30
C SER A 119 6.36 -8.20 17.48
N THR A 120 6.05 -7.71 18.68
CA THR A 120 6.61 -8.23 19.94
C THR A 120 5.52 -8.30 21.01
N ASP A 121 5.68 -9.21 21.94
CA ASP A 121 4.79 -9.29 23.11
C ASP A 121 5.15 -8.28 24.23
N ALA A 122 6.14 -7.40 24.01
CA ALA A 122 6.38 -6.23 24.82
C ALA A 122 5.36 -5.12 24.50
N THR A 123 4.89 -4.40 25.51
CA THR A 123 4.11 -3.17 25.32
C THR A 123 5.04 -2.01 24.94
N PRO A 124 4.53 -0.93 24.31
CA PRO A 124 5.35 0.24 23.97
C PRO A 124 6.07 0.84 25.17
N GLU A 125 5.43 0.84 26.33
CA GLU A 125 6.00 1.32 27.60
C GLU A 125 7.14 0.42 28.07
N GLU A 126 6.97 -0.90 28.01
CA GLU A 126 8.03 -1.87 28.33
C GLU A 126 9.21 -1.75 27.36
N MET A 127 8.96 -1.56 26.06
CA MET A 127 10.01 -1.32 25.07
C MET A 127 10.83 -0.07 25.42
N LYS A 128 10.13 1.04 25.72
CA LYS A 128 10.78 2.32 26.07
C LYS A 128 11.57 2.24 27.38
N GLU A 129 11.04 1.55 28.38
CA GLU A 129 11.70 1.41 29.68
C GLU A 129 12.94 0.50 29.62
N LYS A 130 12.84 -0.62 28.87
CA LYS A 130 13.81 -1.72 28.96
C LYS A 130 14.88 -1.71 27.87
N LEU A 131 14.63 -1.10 26.71
CA LEU A 131 15.63 -0.97 25.64
C LEU A 131 16.58 0.21 25.92
N THR A 132 17.30 0.16 27.03
CA THR A 132 18.14 1.28 27.52
C THR A 132 19.32 1.64 26.60
N GLY A 133 19.65 0.82 25.60
CA GLY A 133 20.68 1.07 24.60
C GLY A 133 20.19 1.86 23.37
N TYR A 134 18.90 2.21 23.32
CA TYR A 134 18.26 2.86 22.18
C TYR A 134 17.45 4.09 22.62
N GLU A 135 17.36 5.08 21.74
CA GLU A 135 16.35 6.13 21.88
C GLU A 135 15.01 5.56 21.38
N VAL A 136 14.07 5.32 22.30
CA VAL A 136 12.76 4.76 21.97
C VAL A 136 11.69 5.82 22.10
N VAL A 137 10.99 6.09 20.99
CA VAL A 137 9.86 7.02 20.91
C VAL A 137 8.56 6.24 20.69
N ILE A 138 7.54 6.56 21.49
CA ILE A 138 6.20 6.00 21.32
C ILE A 138 5.38 6.94 20.47
N ASN A 139 4.85 6.42 19.35
CA ASN A 139 3.98 7.14 18.43
C ASN A 139 2.56 6.56 18.48
N MET A 140 1.57 7.45 18.47
CA MET A 140 0.17 7.05 18.32
C MET A 140 -0.20 6.98 16.84
N THR A 141 -0.71 5.84 16.42
CA THR A 141 -1.24 5.62 15.06
C THR A 141 -2.73 5.33 15.13
N SER A 142 -3.42 5.29 13.99
CA SER A 142 -4.82 4.85 13.91
C SER A 142 -5.01 3.41 14.41
N GLY A 143 -3.95 2.59 14.36
CA GLY A 143 -3.95 1.21 14.84
C GLY A 143 -3.46 1.05 16.29
N GLY A 144 -3.29 2.13 17.05
CA GLY A 144 -2.80 2.12 18.44
C GLY A 144 -1.36 2.62 18.57
N ALA A 145 -0.79 2.49 19.78
CA ALA A 145 0.58 2.88 20.05
C ALA A 145 1.58 1.92 19.42
N VAL A 146 2.62 2.47 18.79
CA VAL A 146 3.79 1.76 18.26
C VAL A 146 5.04 2.40 18.83
N ALA A 147 6.11 1.64 18.98
CA ALA A 147 7.39 2.18 19.41
C ALA A 147 8.38 2.19 18.24
N LYS A 148 9.25 3.18 18.23
CA LYS A 148 10.31 3.36 17.23
C LYS A 148 11.64 3.43 17.94
N ALA A 149 12.57 2.52 17.64
CA ALA A 149 13.92 2.54 18.14
C ALA A 149 14.84 3.22 17.13
N TYR A 150 15.51 4.30 17.52
CA TYR A 150 16.47 5.01 16.69
C TYR A 150 17.89 4.44 16.87
N HIS A 151 18.61 4.35 15.78
CA HIS A 151 19.97 3.88 15.70
C HIS A 151 20.97 5.04 15.55
N SER A 152 22.22 4.80 15.89
CA SER A 152 23.28 5.82 15.86
C SER A 152 23.59 6.38 14.47
N ASN A 153 23.23 5.66 13.42
CA ASN A 153 23.39 6.08 12.02
C ASN A 153 22.21 6.90 11.49
N GLY A 154 21.17 7.15 12.30
CA GLY A 154 19.96 7.88 11.93
C GLY A 154 18.81 7.02 11.40
N ASP A 155 19.04 5.73 11.17
CA ASP A 155 17.99 4.77 10.85
C ASP A 155 17.12 4.46 12.07
N TRP A 156 16.00 3.78 11.85
CA TRP A 156 15.11 3.36 12.92
C TRP A 156 14.49 1.98 12.64
N THR A 157 13.98 1.38 13.70
CA THR A 157 13.19 0.15 13.62
C THR A 157 11.82 0.38 14.22
N ASP A 158 10.77 0.08 13.46
CA ASP A 158 9.40 0.12 13.95
C ASP A 158 9.06 -1.17 14.70
N MET A 159 8.59 -1.01 15.94
CA MET A 159 8.27 -2.09 16.87
C MET A 159 6.78 -2.03 17.19
N VAL A 160 6.02 -3.03 16.75
CA VAL A 160 4.57 -3.09 16.93
C VAL A 160 4.25 -4.07 18.07
N PRO A 161 3.49 -3.67 19.10
CA PRO A 161 3.05 -4.65 20.08
C PRO A 161 2.09 -5.65 19.44
N ILE A 162 2.15 -6.93 19.83
CA ILE A 162 1.15 -7.93 19.50
C ILE A 162 -0.22 -7.42 19.97
N LYS A 163 -1.17 -7.32 19.05
CA LYS A 163 -2.50 -6.77 19.30
C LYS A 163 -3.47 -7.87 19.73
N GLY A 164 -4.44 -7.49 20.54
CA GLY A 164 -5.59 -8.32 20.79
C GLY A 164 -6.60 -8.26 19.64
N VAL A 165 -7.48 -9.23 19.60
CA VAL A 165 -8.59 -9.30 18.64
C VAL A 165 -9.51 -8.08 18.82
N TYR A 166 -10.07 -7.56 17.74
CA TYR A 166 -11.07 -6.50 17.83
C TYR A 166 -12.30 -6.94 18.63
N GLU A 167 -12.78 -6.11 19.53
CA GLU A 167 -14.01 -6.40 20.32
C GLU A 167 -15.23 -6.68 19.42
N SER A 168 -15.28 -6.08 18.23
CA SER A 168 -16.33 -6.31 17.23
C SER A 168 -16.33 -7.72 16.65
N LEU A 169 -15.26 -8.49 16.84
CA LEU A 169 -15.14 -9.89 16.42
C LEU A 169 -15.49 -10.87 17.53
N LYS A 170 -15.87 -10.37 18.72
CA LYS A 170 -16.24 -11.23 19.84
C LYS A 170 -17.38 -12.17 19.43
N ASP A 171 -17.28 -13.41 19.89
CA ASP A 171 -18.24 -14.48 19.62
C ASP A 171 -18.41 -14.89 18.15
N LYS A 172 -17.51 -14.44 17.25
CA LYS A 172 -17.49 -14.94 15.89
C LYS A 172 -16.89 -16.35 15.83
N PRO A 173 -17.48 -17.27 15.06
CA PRO A 173 -17.11 -18.70 15.08
C PRO A 173 -15.70 -18.98 14.59
N PHE A 174 -15.11 -18.04 13.84
CA PHE A 174 -13.74 -18.14 13.30
C PHE A 174 -12.67 -17.56 14.25
N VAL A 175 -13.06 -17.02 15.41
CA VAL A 175 -12.13 -16.50 16.42
C VAL A 175 -11.89 -17.56 17.49
N PRO A 176 -10.62 -17.78 17.93
CA PRO A 176 -10.33 -18.72 19.02
C PRO A 176 -11.14 -18.43 20.29
N ALA A 177 -11.67 -19.47 20.92
CA ALA A 177 -12.47 -19.33 22.15
C ALA A 177 -11.69 -18.73 23.32
N ASP A 178 -10.36 -18.83 23.31
CA ASP A 178 -9.44 -18.30 24.30
C ASP A 178 -8.73 -17.01 23.82
N ALA A 179 -9.26 -16.34 22.82
CA ALA A 179 -8.73 -15.09 22.28
C ALA A 179 -8.66 -13.98 23.35
N THR A 180 -7.60 -13.18 23.30
CA THR A 180 -7.48 -11.96 24.08
C THR A 180 -7.98 -10.79 23.26
N TYR A 181 -8.92 -10.03 23.78
CA TYR A 181 -9.51 -8.87 23.13
C TYR A 181 -8.86 -7.57 23.62
N GLY A 182 -8.88 -6.53 22.79
CA GLY A 182 -8.43 -5.19 23.14
C GLY A 182 -7.06 -4.83 22.57
N THR A 183 -6.35 -3.91 23.26
CA THR A 183 -5.18 -3.22 22.67
C THR A 183 -3.97 -4.13 22.49
N TYR A 184 -3.68 -5.00 23.47
CA TYR A 184 -2.48 -5.85 23.48
C TYR A 184 -2.82 -7.30 23.81
N SER A 185 -2.03 -8.21 23.25
CA SER A 185 -2.04 -9.64 23.58
C SER A 185 -0.62 -10.16 23.75
N LYS A 186 -0.49 -11.35 24.36
CA LYS A 186 0.75 -12.13 24.40
C LYS A 186 0.71 -13.30 23.39
N ARG A 187 -0.37 -13.44 22.65
CA ARG A 187 -0.62 -14.54 21.72
C ARG A 187 -0.53 -14.05 20.28
N LEU A 188 0.38 -14.63 19.52
CA LEU A 188 0.59 -14.23 18.12
C LEU A 188 -0.67 -14.39 17.25
N VAL A 189 -1.44 -15.47 17.50
CA VAL A 189 -2.68 -15.73 16.75
C VAL A 189 -3.70 -14.59 16.91
N ASP A 190 -3.73 -13.89 18.05
CA ASP A 190 -4.67 -12.77 18.24
C ASP A 190 -4.31 -11.58 17.32
N ASP A 191 -3.01 -11.31 17.10
CA ASP A 191 -2.55 -10.24 16.20
C ASP A 191 -3.00 -10.46 14.76
N THR A 192 -3.13 -11.72 14.33
CA THR A 192 -3.53 -12.05 12.97
C THR A 192 -4.91 -11.53 12.59
N TYR A 193 -5.83 -11.41 13.57
CA TYR A 193 -7.17 -10.85 13.36
C TYR A 193 -7.20 -9.33 13.17
N THR A 194 -6.07 -8.67 13.34
CA THR A 194 -5.90 -7.24 13.00
C THR A 194 -5.33 -7.03 11.60
N ARG A 195 -4.94 -8.13 10.90
CA ARG A 195 -4.42 -8.09 9.54
C ARG A 195 -5.55 -8.13 8.53
N ASP A 196 -5.27 -7.61 7.33
CA ASP A 196 -6.25 -7.52 6.25
C ASP A 196 -6.33 -8.78 5.37
N LEU A 197 -5.17 -9.25 4.89
CA LEU A 197 -5.07 -10.33 3.92
C LEU A 197 -4.27 -11.51 4.46
N THR A 198 -4.62 -12.72 4.07
CA THR A 198 -3.92 -13.95 4.48
C THR A 198 -2.44 -13.88 4.15
N ILE A 199 -2.08 -13.41 2.94
CA ILE A 199 -0.68 -13.26 2.50
C ILE A 199 0.11 -12.19 3.29
N ASN A 200 -0.55 -11.31 4.02
CA ASN A 200 0.04 -10.32 4.92
C ASN A 200 -0.02 -10.75 6.39
N SER A 201 -0.52 -11.96 6.66
CA SER A 201 -0.68 -12.52 8.01
C SER A 201 0.27 -13.69 8.27
N ILE A 202 1.39 -13.74 7.53
CA ILE A 202 2.47 -14.70 7.71
C ILE A 202 3.54 -14.06 8.58
N TYR A 203 4.10 -14.83 9.52
CA TYR A 203 5.10 -14.36 10.47
C TYR A 203 6.39 -15.17 10.37
N TYR A 204 7.51 -14.51 10.67
CA TYR A 204 8.78 -15.17 10.89
C TYR A 204 9.21 -14.98 12.34
N ASP A 205 9.27 -16.07 13.09
CA ASP A 205 9.80 -16.08 14.44
C ASP A 205 11.32 -15.92 14.38
N PHE A 206 11.79 -14.76 14.77
CA PHE A 206 13.20 -14.42 14.70
C PHE A 206 14.06 -15.27 15.66
N GLN A 207 13.51 -15.65 16.80
CA GLN A 207 14.26 -16.43 17.80
C GLN A 207 14.45 -17.89 17.39
N ASN A 208 13.40 -18.49 16.82
CA ASN A 208 13.38 -19.91 16.45
C ASN A 208 13.68 -20.14 14.96
N ASN A 209 13.77 -19.09 14.17
CA ASN A 209 13.93 -19.13 12.72
C ASN A 209 12.86 -20.02 12.04
N THR A 210 11.59 -19.79 12.37
CA THR A 210 10.46 -20.53 11.80
C THR A 210 9.48 -19.59 11.13
N ILE A 211 8.83 -20.07 10.05
CA ILE A 211 7.69 -19.39 9.44
C ILE A 211 6.42 -19.89 10.12
N ILE A 212 5.52 -18.98 10.50
CA ILE A 212 4.24 -19.28 11.16
C ILE A 212 3.11 -18.71 10.32
N ASP A 213 2.12 -19.53 10.04
CA ASP A 213 0.90 -19.17 9.33
C ASP A 213 -0.32 -19.73 10.06
N TYR A 214 -1.35 -18.90 10.25
CA TYR A 214 -2.58 -19.30 10.92
C TYR A 214 -3.78 -19.35 9.97
N HIS A 215 -3.74 -18.63 8.84
CA HIS A 215 -4.90 -18.39 7.99
C HIS A 215 -4.75 -18.88 6.55
N GLY A 216 -3.75 -19.76 6.31
CA GLY A 216 -3.49 -20.28 4.96
C GLY A 216 -2.87 -19.25 4.02
N GLY A 217 -2.16 -18.25 4.57
CA GLY A 217 -1.44 -17.26 3.77
C GLY A 217 -0.37 -17.88 2.87
N LEU A 218 0.29 -18.93 3.33
CA LEU A 218 1.25 -19.69 2.51
C LEU A 218 0.56 -20.43 1.35
N HIS A 219 -0.63 -21.01 1.57
CA HIS A 219 -1.45 -21.60 0.52
C HIS A 219 -1.82 -20.55 -0.53
N ASP A 220 -2.40 -19.43 -0.08
CA ASP A 220 -2.85 -18.38 -0.96
C ASP A 220 -1.69 -17.69 -1.72
N LEU A 221 -0.52 -17.56 -1.09
CA LEU A 221 0.68 -17.02 -1.73
C LEU A 221 1.21 -17.94 -2.83
N ARG A 222 1.26 -19.25 -2.58
CA ARG A 222 1.63 -20.29 -3.57
C ARG A 222 0.66 -20.29 -4.75
N ASP A 223 -0.63 -20.27 -4.47
CA ASP A 223 -1.68 -20.42 -5.46
C ASP A 223 -2.09 -19.07 -6.11
N LYS A 224 -1.39 -17.99 -5.74
CA LYS A 224 -1.60 -16.63 -6.28
C LYS A 224 -3.02 -16.12 -6.05
N VAL A 225 -3.52 -16.29 -4.84
CA VAL A 225 -4.86 -15.86 -4.43
C VAL A 225 -4.78 -14.72 -3.40
N ILE A 226 -5.61 -13.72 -3.55
CA ILE A 226 -5.86 -12.69 -2.56
C ILE A 226 -7.15 -13.00 -1.81
N ARG A 227 -7.03 -13.13 -0.49
CA ARG A 227 -8.12 -13.45 0.43
C ARG A 227 -7.98 -12.65 1.71
N THR A 228 -9.10 -12.23 2.30
CA THR A 228 -9.12 -11.63 3.64
C THR A 228 -8.90 -12.71 4.72
N VAL A 229 -8.31 -12.28 5.86
CA VAL A 229 -8.01 -13.20 6.99
C VAL A 229 -9.26 -13.89 7.53
N TYR A 230 -10.40 -13.21 7.50
CA TYR A 230 -11.71 -13.75 7.85
C TYR A 230 -12.78 -13.23 6.88
N ASP A 231 -14.04 -13.51 7.13
CA ASP A 231 -15.14 -13.09 6.26
C ASP A 231 -15.00 -11.63 5.76
N ALA A 232 -14.97 -11.46 4.45
CA ALA A 232 -14.66 -10.20 3.81
C ALA A 232 -15.70 -9.09 4.09
N ASN A 233 -17.00 -9.45 4.26
CA ASN A 233 -18.02 -8.46 4.61
C ASN A 233 -17.76 -7.93 6.02
N THR A 234 -17.43 -8.82 6.96
CA THR A 234 -17.05 -8.44 8.32
C THR A 234 -15.77 -7.60 8.30
N MET A 235 -14.75 -8.00 7.53
CA MET A 235 -13.48 -7.26 7.40
C MET A 235 -13.74 -5.82 6.92
N TYR A 236 -14.48 -5.64 5.84
CA TYR A 236 -14.68 -4.32 5.23
C TYR A 236 -15.60 -3.41 6.07
N SER A 237 -16.50 -3.98 6.87
CA SER A 237 -17.30 -3.19 7.82
C SER A 237 -16.48 -2.65 9.00
N ILE A 238 -15.41 -3.34 9.39
CA ILE A 238 -14.50 -2.94 10.48
C ILE A 238 -13.36 -2.07 9.96
N ASN A 239 -12.80 -2.44 8.81
CA ASN A 239 -11.67 -1.78 8.18
C ASN A 239 -11.92 -1.62 6.67
N ALA A 240 -12.66 -0.59 6.29
CA ALA A 240 -12.99 -0.35 4.89
C ALA A 240 -11.77 -0.10 4.00
N SER A 241 -10.63 0.37 4.55
CA SER A 241 -9.40 0.53 3.78
C SER A 241 -8.85 -0.79 3.25
N ALA A 242 -9.14 -1.89 3.93
CA ALA A 242 -8.77 -3.23 3.49
C ALA A 242 -9.36 -3.57 2.11
N LEU A 243 -10.55 -3.02 1.76
CA LEU A 243 -11.17 -3.23 0.46
C LEU A 243 -10.29 -2.70 -0.68
N ILE A 244 -9.84 -1.45 -0.61
CA ILE A 244 -8.96 -0.85 -1.63
C ILE A 244 -7.62 -1.58 -1.64
N ARG A 245 -7.09 -1.91 -0.48
CA ARG A 245 -5.83 -2.66 -0.34
C ARG A 245 -5.93 -4.07 -0.95
N THR A 246 -7.07 -4.75 -0.84
CA THR A 246 -7.32 -6.06 -1.48
C THR A 246 -7.11 -5.97 -2.99
N VAL A 247 -7.76 -5.02 -3.66
CA VAL A 247 -7.63 -4.83 -5.11
C VAL A 247 -6.23 -4.35 -5.49
N ARG A 248 -5.62 -3.47 -4.68
CA ARG A 248 -4.25 -3.02 -4.88
C ARG A 248 -3.24 -4.17 -4.84
N PHE A 249 -3.30 -5.03 -3.84
CA PHE A 249 -2.38 -6.16 -3.73
C PHE A 249 -2.61 -7.19 -4.84
N ALA A 250 -3.87 -7.42 -5.25
CA ALA A 250 -4.17 -8.25 -6.41
C ALA A 250 -3.51 -7.69 -7.68
N ALA A 251 -3.60 -6.39 -7.92
CA ALA A 251 -2.93 -5.73 -9.04
C ALA A 251 -1.40 -5.80 -8.92
N ARG A 252 -0.84 -5.52 -7.73
CA ARG A 252 0.61 -5.50 -7.51
C ARG A 252 1.27 -6.84 -7.83
N TYR A 253 0.66 -7.94 -7.39
CA TYR A 253 1.24 -9.29 -7.53
C TYR A 253 0.70 -10.07 -8.73
N ASP A 254 -0.28 -9.53 -9.44
CA ASP A 254 -1.00 -10.25 -10.51
C ASP A 254 -1.65 -11.54 -9.98
N PHE A 255 -2.36 -11.40 -8.87
CA PHE A 255 -3.05 -12.50 -8.19
C PHE A 255 -4.56 -12.37 -8.39
N ASP A 256 -5.25 -13.50 -8.44
CA ASP A 256 -6.71 -13.52 -8.45
C ASP A 256 -7.28 -13.23 -7.06
N ILE A 257 -8.43 -12.56 -7.01
CA ILE A 257 -9.18 -12.40 -5.75
C ILE A 257 -10.19 -13.54 -5.65
N ASP A 258 -10.26 -14.22 -4.50
CA ASP A 258 -11.20 -15.30 -4.31
C ASP A 258 -12.67 -14.85 -4.49
N ALA A 259 -13.55 -15.79 -4.81
CA ALA A 259 -14.93 -15.47 -5.22
C ALA A 259 -15.75 -14.78 -4.11
N ALA A 260 -15.58 -15.17 -2.86
CA ALA A 260 -16.31 -14.59 -1.72
C ALA A 260 -15.83 -13.15 -1.47
N THR A 261 -14.51 -12.94 -1.47
CA THR A 261 -13.90 -11.61 -1.34
C THR A 261 -14.28 -10.71 -2.52
N THR A 262 -14.33 -11.23 -3.76
CA THR A 262 -14.78 -10.48 -4.94
C THR A 262 -16.22 -9.99 -4.81
N THR A 263 -17.11 -10.82 -4.29
CA THR A 263 -18.50 -10.44 -4.04
C THR A 263 -18.57 -9.35 -2.97
N ALA A 264 -17.86 -9.55 -1.84
CA ALA A 264 -17.85 -8.61 -0.74
C ALA A 264 -17.29 -7.22 -1.15
N ILE A 265 -16.32 -7.13 -2.07
CA ILE A 265 -15.82 -5.84 -2.58
C ILE A 265 -16.99 -5.02 -3.14
N LYS A 266 -17.83 -5.60 -3.99
CA LYS A 266 -18.94 -4.90 -4.64
C LYS A 266 -20.00 -4.44 -3.62
N ASP A 267 -20.31 -5.32 -2.66
CA ASP A 267 -21.37 -5.08 -1.69
C ASP A 267 -20.99 -4.03 -0.64
N ASN A 268 -19.70 -3.91 -0.34
CA ASN A 268 -19.18 -3.09 0.78
C ASN A 268 -18.43 -1.82 0.36
N MET A 269 -18.41 -1.46 -0.93
CA MET A 269 -17.71 -0.27 -1.43
C MET A 269 -18.17 1.02 -0.72
N HIS A 270 -19.42 1.09 -0.29
CA HIS A 270 -20.00 2.24 0.41
C HIS A 270 -19.29 2.57 1.72
N TYR A 271 -18.77 1.57 2.46
CA TYR A 271 -18.02 1.81 3.69
C TYR A 271 -16.77 2.68 3.47
N CYS A 272 -16.17 2.64 2.29
CA CYS A 272 -15.02 3.50 1.98
C CYS A 272 -15.38 4.99 2.04
N LYS A 273 -16.60 5.37 1.68
CA LYS A 273 -17.07 6.77 1.79
C LYS A 273 -17.64 7.10 3.18
N GLU A 274 -18.22 6.12 3.86
CA GLU A 274 -18.89 6.33 5.15
C GLU A 274 -17.89 6.37 6.32
N THR A 275 -16.80 5.59 6.26
CA THR A 275 -15.93 5.36 7.42
C THR A 275 -14.49 5.83 7.23
N ILE A 276 -14.08 6.16 5.99
CA ILE A 276 -12.74 6.62 5.68
C ILE A 276 -12.82 8.05 5.12
N SER A 277 -11.90 8.92 5.56
CA SER A 277 -11.80 10.26 4.99
C SER A 277 -11.40 10.21 3.50
N GLY A 278 -11.81 11.23 2.73
CA GLY A 278 -11.41 11.38 1.33
C GLY A 278 -9.89 11.30 1.13
N ALA A 279 -9.13 11.92 2.03
CA ALA A 279 -7.67 11.86 2.06
C ALA A 279 -7.11 10.45 2.14
N MET A 280 -7.66 9.62 3.01
CA MET A 280 -7.20 8.23 3.17
C MET A 280 -7.62 7.36 1.98
N ASN A 281 -8.81 7.58 1.41
CA ASN A 281 -9.21 6.91 0.17
C ASN A 281 -8.23 7.24 -0.95
N ASN A 282 -7.93 8.53 -1.14
CA ASN A 282 -6.95 8.98 -2.12
C ASN A 282 -5.57 8.35 -1.88
N TYR A 283 -5.09 8.33 -0.65
CA TYR A 283 -3.81 7.69 -0.29
C TYR A 283 -3.75 6.23 -0.76
N TYR A 284 -4.76 5.42 -0.43
CA TYR A 284 -4.74 4.00 -0.80
C TYR A 284 -4.89 3.77 -2.30
N ILE A 285 -5.69 4.59 -2.99
CA ILE A 285 -5.86 4.51 -4.45
C ILE A 285 -4.56 4.89 -5.16
N CYS A 286 -3.98 6.03 -4.80
CA CYS A 286 -2.75 6.53 -5.40
C CYS A 286 -1.56 5.62 -5.12
N LYS A 287 -1.48 5.03 -3.91
CA LYS A 287 -0.44 4.07 -3.56
C LYS A 287 -0.42 2.85 -4.49
N GLY A 288 -1.57 2.45 -5.04
CA GLY A 288 -1.64 1.39 -6.05
C GLY A 288 -0.90 1.75 -7.34
N PHE A 289 -1.05 2.97 -7.80
CA PHE A 289 -0.34 3.46 -8.98
C PHE A 289 1.17 3.65 -8.75
N GLY A 290 1.59 3.81 -7.50
CA GLY A 290 3.01 3.86 -7.09
C GLY A 290 3.69 2.48 -6.98
N ASP A 291 2.95 1.36 -7.11
CA ASP A 291 3.52 0.00 -6.98
C ASP A 291 4.32 -0.47 -8.21
N GLY A 292 4.47 0.37 -9.25
CA GLY A 292 5.26 0.05 -10.46
C GLY A 292 4.55 -0.85 -11.46
N CYS A 293 3.21 -0.93 -11.41
CA CYS A 293 2.36 -1.70 -12.33
C CYS A 293 1.10 -0.89 -12.67
N VAL A 294 1.29 0.31 -13.22
CA VAL A 294 0.23 1.32 -13.39
C VAL A 294 -0.91 0.82 -14.26
N ARG A 295 -0.59 0.26 -15.45
CA ARG A 295 -1.60 -0.30 -16.34
C ARG A 295 -2.43 -1.38 -15.65
N ARG A 296 -1.75 -2.35 -15.04
CA ARG A 296 -2.43 -3.46 -14.34
C ARG A 296 -3.26 -2.95 -13.17
N THR A 297 -2.76 -1.95 -12.42
CA THR A 297 -3.53 -1.31 -11.35
C THR A 297 -4.83 -0.69 -11.90
N TYR A 298 -4.77 0.04 -13.02
CA TYR A 298 -5.96 0.58 -13.66
C TYR A 298 -6.95 -0.52 -14.08
N GLU A 299 -6.46 -1.59 -14.74
CA GLU A 299 -7.28 -2.70 -15.20
C GLU A 299 -7.99 -3.42 -14.02
N TYR A 300 -7.27 -3.63 -12.90
CA TYR A 300 -7.84 -4.22 -11.68
C TYR A 300 -8.85 -3.26 -11.02
N TYR A 301 -8.52 -1.99 -10.90
CA TYR A 301 -9.44 -0.99 -10.35
C TYR A 301 -10.73 -0.90 -11.17
N LYS A 302 -10.63 -0.97 -12.49
CA LYS A 302 -11.80 -1.07 -13.37
C LYS A 302 -12.55 -2.38 -13.15
N LYS A 303 -11.88 -3.52 -13.21
CA LYS A 303 -12.49 -4.87 -13.05
C LYS A 303 -13.30 -4.98 -11.76
N TYR A 304 -12.80 -4.42 -10.66
CA TYR A 304 -13.43 -4.51 -9.35
C TYR A 304 -14.25 -3.28 -8.95
N GLY A 305 -14.44 -2.31 -9.84
CA GLY A 305 -15.31 -1.15 -9.64
C GLY A 305 -14.69 0.01 -8.85
N ILE A 306 -13.44 -0.08 -8.46
CA ILE A 306 -12.71 1.00 -7.76
C ILE A 306 -12.64 2.24 -8.64
N ALA A 307 -12.31 2.08 -9.93
CA ALA A 307 -12.17 3.20 -10.85
C ALA A 307 -13.49 3.97 -11.01
N ASP A 308 -14.61 3.28 -11.23
CA ASP A 308 -15.94 3.92 -11.37
C ASP A 308 -16.40 4.61 -10.07
N TYR A 309 -15.98 4.08 -8.92
CA TYR A 309 -16.44 4.58 -7.63
C TYR A 309 -15.63 5.77 -7.11
N PHE A 310 -14.34 5.83 -7.41
CA PHE A 310 -13.41 6.83 -6.88
C PHE A 310 -12.84 7.77 -7.94
N MET A 311 -12.64 7.32 -9.19
CA MET A 311 -12.07 8.16 -10.26
C MET A 311 -13.19 8.87 -11.03
N LEU A 312 -14.00 9.65 -10.33
CA LEU A 312 -15.23 10.23 -10.83
C LEU A 312 -15.03 11.15 -12.05
N GLY A 313 -13.87 11.81 -12.15
CA GLY A 313 -13.52 12.62 -13.33
C GLY A 313 -13.33 11.81 -14.61
N LEU A 314 -13.20 10.49 -14.50
CA LEU A 314 -13.13 9.56 -15.64
C LEU A 314 -14.47 8.86 -15.91
N LYS A 315 -15.52 9.17 -15.13
CA LYS A 315 -16.84 8.58 -15.30
C LYS A 315 -17.39 8.89 -16.69
N GLY A 316 -17.85 7.86 -17.40
CA GLY A 316 -18.31 7.95 -18.77
C GLY A 316 -17.23 7.83 -19.84
N TYR A 317 -15.95 7.82 -19.46
CA TYR A 317 -14.81 7.52 -20.31
C TYR A 317 -14.34 6.07 -20.12
N ILE A 318 -14.31 5.60 -18.89
CA ILE A 318 -13.92 4.22 -18.53
C ILE A 318 -14.77 3.23 -19.33
N GLY A 319 -14.13 2.27 -19.99
CA GLY A 319 -14.78 1.27 -20.84
C GLY A 319 -15.03 1.70 -22.29
N THR A 320 -14.72 2.95 -22.66
CA THR A 320 -14.82 3.39 -24.06
C THR A 320 -13.50 3.19 -24.77
N ALA A 321 -13.53 2.64 -26.00
CA ALA A 321 -12.30 2.36 -26.78
C ALA A 321 -11.52 3.64 -27.09
N ASP A 322 -12.21 4.73 -27.42
CA ASP A 322 -11.59 6.01 -27.76
C ASP A 322 -10.78 6.62 -26.61
N TYR A 323 -11.15 6.28 -25.37
CA TYR A 323 -10.41 6.69 -24.19
C TYR A 323 -9.34 5.68 -23.80
N GLU A 324 -9.70 4.40 -23.66
CA GLU A 324 -8.84 3.40 -23.05
C GLU A 324 -7.67 2.98 -23.94
N GLU A 325 -7.92 2.79 -25.22
CA GLU A 325 -6.87 2.30 -26.12
C GLU A 325 -5.64 3.21 -26.17
N PRO A 326 -5.77 4.52 -26.40
CA PRO A 326 -4.61 5.42 -26.39
C PRO A 326 -4.02 5.58 -25.00
N MET A 327 -4.83 5.60 -23.96
CA MET A 327 -4.38 5.73 -22.58
C MET A 327 -3.56 4.51 -22.15
N LEU A 328 -4.04 3.30 -22.39
CA LEU A 328 -3.32 2.07 -22.04
C LEU A 328 -1.99 1.94 -22.80
N LYS A 329 -1.96 2.30 -24.10
CA LYS A 329 -0.71 2.35 -24.86
C LYS A 329 0.28 3.36 -24.28
N ALA A 330 -0.22 4.51 -23.84
CA ALA A 330 0.63 5.53 -23.22
C ALA A 330 1.20 5.04 -21.87
N LEU A 331 0.41 4.36 -21.06
CA LEU A 331 0.90 3.77 -19.81
C LEU A 331 1.97 2.71 -20.06
N ASP A 332 1.77 1.80 -21.02
CA ASP A 332 2.78 0.79 -21.41
C ASP A 332 4.08 1.46 -21.86
N TYR A 333 3.96 2.51 -22.70
CA TYR A 333 5.13 3.25 -23.17
C TYR A 333 5.90 3.89 -22.00
N ILE A 334 5.21 4.56 -21.10
CA ILE A 334 5.81 5.21 -19.93
C ILE A 334 6.48 4.17 -19.02
N GLU A 335 5.80 3.06 -18.70
CA GLU A 335 6.36 1.97 -17.90
C GLU A 335 7.64 1.38 -18.53
N SER A 336 7.73 1.33 -19.86
CA SER A 336 8.91 0.84 -20.57
C SER A 336 10.11 1.79 -20.51
N LYS A 337 9.91 3.06 -20.17
CA LYS A 337 10.94 4.12 -20.22
C LYS A 337 11.45 4.53 -18.85
N THR A 338 10.60 4.47 -17.83
CA THR A 338 10.93 4.95 -16.50
C THR A 338 10.13 4.22 -15.44
N LYS A 339 10.64 4.26 -14.21
CA LYS A 339 9.81 3.96 -13.05
C LYS A 339 8.72 5.02 -12.96
N VAL A 340 7.46 4.61 -13.11
CA VAL A 340 6.35 5.55 -13.21
C VAL A 340 6.11 6.23 -11.87
N ALA A 341 6.27 7.55 -11.85
CA ALA A 341 5.84 8.36 -10.74
C ALA A 341 4.31 8.56 -10.77
N LEU A 342 3.69 8.68 -9.61
CA LEU A 342 2.25 8.80 -9.46
C LEU A 342 1.65 9.92 -10.31
N GLU A 343 2.26 11.12 -10.25
CA GLU A 343 1.81 12.31 -10.97
C GLU A 343 1.82 12.11 -12.49
N LEU A 344 2.79 11.36 -13.01
CA LEU A 344 2.88 11.04 -14.43
C LEU A 344 1.81 10.01 -14.82
N ALA A 345 1.57 9.00 -14.01
CA ALA A 345 0.51 8.02 -14.21
C ALA A 345 -0.87 8.69 -14.24
N MET A 346 -1.16 9.53 -13.26
CA MET A 346 -2.42 10.26 -13.18
C MET A 346 -2.55 11.26 -14.35
N SER A 347 -1.46 11.97 -14.70
CA SER A 347 -1.47 12.87 -15.86
C SER A 347 -1.79 12.12 -17.15
N ALA A 348 -1.23 10.93 -17.35
CA ALA A 348 -1.52 10.11 -18.52
C ALA A 348 -2.98 9.65 -18.53
N MET A 349 -3.51 9.13 -17.43
CA MET A 349 -4.90 8.65 -17.36
C MET A 349 -5.93 9.77 -17.62
N TYR A 350 -5.70 10.97 -17.10
CA TYR A 350 -6.61 12.09 -17.28
C TYR A 350 -6.37 12.91 -18.55
N LEU A 351 -5.27 12.70 -19.27
CA LEU A 351 -4.93 13.50 -20.45
C LEU A 351 -6.02 13.49 -21.53
N PRO A 352 -6.64 12.36 -21.91
CA PRO A 352 -7.70 12.38 -22.94
C PRO A 352 -8.87 13.28 -22.54
N VAL A 353 -9.25 13.28 -21.26
CA VAL A 353 -10.31 14.13 -20.72
C VAL A 353 -9.88 15.60 -20.76
N MET A 354 -8.66 15.89 -20.31
CA MET A 354 -8.08 17.25 -20.34
C MET A 354 -7.97 17.76 -21.77
N LYS A 355 -7.55 16.94 -22.75
CA LYS A 355 -7.49 17.31 -24.18
C LYS A 355 -8.87 17.74 -24.69
N ALA A 356 -9.90 16.96 -24.39
CA ALA A 356 -11.27 17.29 -24.79
C ALA A 356 -11.77 18.62 -24.20
N LYS A 357 -11.51 18.83 -22.91
CA LYS A 357 -11.92 20.07 -22.20
C LYS A 357 -11.09 21.30 -22.57
N MET A 358 -9.87 21.10 -23.04
CA MET A 358 -8.93 22.16 -23.43
C MET A 358 -8.99 22.47 -24.93
N ALA A 359 -9.82 21.81 -25.75
CA ALA A 359 -9.79 21.90 -27.21
C ALA A 359 -9.80 23.34 -27.73
N ASP A 360 -10.74 24.15 -27.25
CA ASP A 360 -10.97 25.52 -27.69
C ASP A 360 -10.44 26.57 -26.69
N LYS A 361 -9.61 26.18 -25.74
CA LYS A 361 -9.08 27.06 -24.69
C LYS A 361 -7.61 27.41 -24.91
N GLU A 362 -7.20 28.54 -24.37
CA GLU A 362 -5.79 28.92 -24.32
C GLU A 362 -5.00 27.93 -23.45
N LYS A 363 -3.78 27.56 -23.88
CA LYS A 363 -2.97 26.51 -23.25
C LYS A 363 -2.04 27.09 -22.18
N THR A 364 -2.58 27.92 -21.27
CA THR A 364 -1.85 28.48 -20.13
C THR A 364 -2.02 27.61 -18.87
N LEU A 365 -1.08 27.73 -17.94
CA LEU A 365 -1.16 27.02 -16.67
C LEU A 365 -2.43 27.43 -15.87
N GLU A 366 -2.81 28.69 -15.92
CA GLU A 366 -4.02 29.22 -15.30
C GLU A 366 -5.29 28.56 -15.88
N THR A 367 -5.39 28.47 -17.20
CA THR A 367 -6.53 27.83 -17.87
C THR A 367 -6.60 26.33 -17.56
N ILE A 368 -5.45 25.63 -17.57
CA ILE A 368 -5.37 24.21 -17.21
C ILE A 368 -5.82 24.01 -15.77
N THR A 369 -5.36 24.86 -14.86
CA THR A 369 -5.77 24.82 -13.45
C THR A 369 -7.29 24.99 -13.30
N THR A 370 -7.86 26.00 -13.94
CA THR A 370 -9.30 26.26 -13.91
C THR A 370 -10.11 25.06 -14.44
N VAL A 371 -9.68 24.48 -15.56
CA VAL A 371 -10.35 23.31 -16.15
C VAL A 371 -10.27 22.10 -15.23
N TRP A 372 -9.16 21.90 -14.56
CA TRP A 372 -9.03 20.81 -13.58
C TRP A 372 -9.92 21.03 -12.36
N ASP A 373 -9.93 22.24 -11.80
CA ASP A 373 -10.80 22.58 -10.66
C ASP A 373 -12.29 22.40 -10.98
N GLU A 374 -12.70 22.80 -12.18
CA GLU A 374 -14.06 22.54 -12.69
C GLU A 374 -14.35 21.04 -12.79
N LEU A 375 -13.40 20.24 -13.29
CA LEU A 375 -13.56 18.78 -13.40
C LEU A 375 -13.70 18.14 -12.03
N GLU A 376 -12.84 18.48 -11.08
CA GLU A 376 -12.91 17.98 -9.71
C GLU A 376 -14.24 18.32 -9.04
N THR A 377 -14.67 19.57 -9.17
CA THR A 377 -15.92 20.06 -8.55
C THR A 377 -17.16 19.45 -9.20
N THR A 378 -17.26 19.46 -10.53
CA THR A 378 -18.46 18.98 -11.24
C THR A 378 -18.62 17.46 -11.22
N SER A 379 -17.54 16.71 -11.08
CA SER A 379 -17.59 15.26 -10.95
C SER A 379 -17.85 14.77 -9.52
N GLY A 380 -17.77 15.65 -8.51
CA GLY A 380 -17.75 15.26 -7.10
C GLY A 380 -16.43 14.66 -6.64
N GLN A 381 -15.39 14.68 -7.49
CA GLN A 381 -14.09 14.13 -7.18
C GLN A 381 -13.40 14.88 -6.04
N LYS A 382 -13.69 16.19 -5.92
CA LYS A 382 -13.19 17.03 -4.85
C LYS A 382 -13.58 16.52 -3.46
N GLU A 383 -14.78 15.97 -3.30
CA GLU A 383 -15.22 15.37 -2.02
C GLU A 383 -14.38 14.15 -1.63
N ILE A 384 -13.90 13.39 -2.61
CA ILE A 384 -13.08 12.20 -2.39
C ILE A 384 -11.62 12.58 -2.11
N TYR A 385 -11.13 13.64 -2.75
CA TYR A 385 -9.74 14.09 -2.65
C TYR A 385 -9.56 15.35 -1.80
N GLU A 386 -10.58 15.77 -1.07
CA GLU A 386 -10.79 17.11 -0.48
C GLU A 386 -9.67 17.62 0.44
N ILE A 387 -8.72 16.81 0.80
CA ILE A 387 -7.67 17.23 1.74
C ILE A 387 -6.29 17.23 1.09
N ASN A 388 -6.15 16.91 -0.23
CA ASN A 388 -4.79 16.64 -0.65
C ASN A 388 -4.35 17.00 -2.05
N ASP A 389 -3.75 18.15 -2.15
CA ASP A 389 -2.59 18.38 -3.02
C ASP A 389 -1.41 17.41 -2.73
N TYR A 390 -1.39 16.75 -1.58
CA TYR A 390 -0.26 15.99 -1.06
C TYR A 390 -0.08 14.60 -1.71
N TYR A 391 -1.15 13.86 -1.99
CA TYR A 391 -1.03 12.52 -2.56
C TYR A 391 -1.25 12.45 -4.07
N MET A 392 -2.02 13.37 -4.63
CA MET A 392 -2.21 13.46 -6.07
C MET A 392 -1.13 14.29 -6.77
N GLU A 393 -0.24 14.93 -6.02
CA GLU A 393 0.76 15.83 -6.58
C GLU A 393 0.16 16.80 -7.63
N ARG A 394 -0.95 17.42 -7.25
CA ARG A 394 -1.76 18.29 -8.13
C ARG A 394 -0.91 19.28 -8.92
N THR A 395 0.01 19.96 -8.22
CA THR A 395 0.92 20.94 -8.86
C THR A 395 1.79 20.28 -9.93
N ALA A 396 2.29 19.08 -9.67
CA ALA A 396 3.08 18.31 -10.63
C ALA A 396 2.25 17.95 -11.87
N MET A 397 1.02 17.42 -11.68
CA MET A 397 0.12 17.09 -12.78
C MET A 397 -0.22 18.29 -13.66
N LEU A 398 -0.53 19.43 -13.05
CA LEU A 398 -0.85 20.68 -13.78
C LEU A 398 0.35 21.14 -14.63
N ASN A 399 1.57 21.05 -14.08
CA ASN A 399 2.78 21.41 -14.82
C ASN A 399 3.12 20.41 -15.94
N ILE A 400 2.92 19.11 -15.70
CA ILE A 400 3.10 18.07 -16.74
C ILE A 400 2.15 18.35 -17.92
N TRP A 401 0.86 18.64 -17.68
CA TRP A 401 -0.08 19.02 -18.72
C TRP A 401 0.28 20.34 -19.39
N TYR A 402 0.75 21.34 -18.63
CA TYR A 402 1.22 22.60 -19.21
C TYR A 402 2.34 22.36 -20.21
N VAL A 403 3.36 21.59 -19.85
CA VAL A 403 4.45 21.21 -20.75
C VAL A 403 3.91 20.44 -21.95
N TYR A 404 3.03 19.44 -21.74
CA TYR A 404 2.41 18.69 -22.82
C TYR A 404 1.70 19.61 -23.83
N PHE A 405 0.83 20.49 -23.36
CA PHE A 405 0.07 21.39 -24.23
C PHE A 405 0.97 22.43 -24.91
N ALA A 406 2.01 22.91 -24.25
CA ALA A 406 2.98 23.83 -24.85
C ALA A 406 3.75 23.16 -26.00
N LEU A 407 4.20 21.92 -25.83
CA LEU A 407 4.94 21.16 -26.84
C LEU A 407 4.07 20.67 -28.00
N THR A 408 2.77 20.42 -27.76
CA THR A 408 1.84 19.92 -28.79
C THR A 408 1.00 21.01 -29.45
N GLY A 409 1.13 22.25 -28.98
CA GLY A 409 0.46 23.44 -29.56
C GLY A 409 1.14 23.99 -30.79
N SER A 410 1.07 25.30 -30.92
CA SER A 410 1.81 25.99 -32.03
C SER A 410 3.32 25.89 -31.78
N PRO A 411 4.15 25.89 -32.87
CA PRO A 411 5.59 25.87 -32.72
C PRO A 411 6.10 26.97 -31.80
N LEU A 412 6.91 26.61 -30.82
CA LEU A 412 7.52 27.55 -29.87
C LEU A 412 8.72 28.24 -30.50
N SER A 413 8.94 29.52 -30.17
CA SER A 413 10.22 30.18 -30.42
C SER A 413 11.34 29.48 -29.63
N THR A 414 12.59 29.63 -30.07
CA THR A 414 13.76 29.07 -29.36
C THR A 414 13.80 29.56 -27.89
N GLU A 415 13.54 30.83 -27.66
CA GLU A 415 13.52 31.43 -26.31
C GLU A 415 12.40 30.85 -25.44
N ALA A 416 11.20 30.65 -26.01
CA ALA A 416 10.07 30.05 -25.29
C ALA A 416 10.34 28.59 -24.93
N LEU A 417 11.00 27.84 -25.82
CA LEU A 417 11.39 26.47 -25.57
C LEU A 417 12.46 26.37 -24.48
N GLU A 418 13.50 27.22 -24.49
CA GLU A 418 14.52 27.20 -23.44
C GLU A 418 13.90 27.55 -22.09
N LYS A 419 12.98 28.52 -22.01
CA LYS A 419 12.25 28.83 -20.79
C LYS A 419 11.35 27.68 -20.31
N LEU A 420 10.74 26.95 -21.24
CA LEU A 420 9.92 25.78 -20.89
C LEU A 420 10.77 24.63 -20.30
N LYS A 421 12.00 24.46 -20.78
CA LYS A 421 12.96 23.48 -20.26
C LYS A 421 13.41 23.76 -18.82
N GLU A 422 13.25 24.98 -18.32
CA GLU A 422 13.50 25.33 -16.92
C GLU A 422 12.41 24.78 -15.97
N ASN A 423 11.28 24.32 -16.50
CA ASN A 423 10.23 23.71 -15.69
C ASN A 423 10.71 22.35 -15.17
N GLU A 424 10.65 22.10 -13.88
CA GLU A 424 11.10 20.88 -13.22
C GLU A 424 10.36 19.60 -13.71
N TYR A 425 9.19 19.77 -14.34
CA TYR A 425 8.39 18.66 -14.91
C TYR A 425 8.54 18.55 -16.44
N TYR A 426 9.53 19.23 -17.04
CA TYR A 426 9.71 19.23 -18.49
C TYR A 426 9.87 17.82 -19.05
N ASP A 427 10.78 17.01 -18.48
CA ASP A 427 11.05 15.65 -18.95
C ASP A 427 9.81 14.75 -18.86
N LYS A 428 9.00 14.90 -17.82
CA LYS A 428 7.74 14.16 -17.66
C LYS A 428 6.69 14.59 -18.68
N GLY A 429 6.58 15.88 -18.96
CA GLY A 429 5.69 16.42 -20.01
C GLY A 429 6.12 16.00 -21.40
N GLU A 430 7.43 16.01 -21.71
CA GLU A 430 7.99 15.51 -22.96
C GLU A 430 7.72 13.99 -23.12
N LEU A 431 7.96 13.21 -22.06
CA LEU A 431 7.65 11.77 -22.07
C LEU A 431 6.15 11.51 -22.32
N LEU A 432 5.27 12.34 -21.76
CA LEU A 432 3.83 12.25 -21.99
C LEU A 432 3.47 12.58 -23.45
N VAL A 433 4.16 13.53 -24.10
CA VAL A 433 4.01 13.82 -25.54
C VAL A 433 4.39 12.58 -26.37
N GLU A 434 5.52 11.97 -26.07
CA GLU A 434 5.97 10.76 -26.80
C GLU A 434 5.00 9.59 -26.60
N ALA A 435 4.47 9.42 -25.39
CA ALA A 435 3.55 8.34 -25.06
C ALA A 435 2.20 8.42 -25.80
N TYR A 436 1.80 9.63 -26.23
CA TYR A 436 0.53 9.87 -26.95
C TYR A 436 0.71 10.17 -28.45
N LYS A 437 1.89 9.97 -29.01
CA LYS A 437 2.14 9.94 -30.46
C LYS A 437 1.69 8.62 -31.07
#